data_2512a6f10425cd7ef0ab597f21b782f8
#
_entry.id   2512a6f10425cd7ef0ab597f21b782f8
#
_cell.length_a   1.000
_cell.length_b   1.000
_cell.length_c   1.000
_cell.angle_alpha   90.00
_cell.angle_beta   90.00
_cell.angle_gamma   90.00
#
_symmetry.space_group_name_H-M   'P 1'
#
loop_
_entity.id
_entity.type
_entity.pdbx_description
1 polymer ?
#
loop_
_entity_poly.entity_id
_entity_poly.type
_entity_poly.pdbx_seq_one_letter_code
_entity_poly.pdbx_strand_id
1 'polypeptide(L)'
;DNNGFKGAYLMQSFGTSELGGKIAAEGKNIEADLVTISTYYLDSFQKKNQMFQNLTFKTDPINPTPSYYAPILGNTGALFVNTQVLKESGLPAPKSIADLAKPEYAGHISVPDIMGSSTSWLMTQAVLSAEGEEQGAKTIAAIEKNAGAHLEKSGSAPLKKLRAGEVAVGFGLRHQAVADKAKGLPIDYIDPTEGNFQLQEAIAVVDKGDKTNPNAQKMAETIIKHGRTELLKYYPVALYKGETVSAENKPANPKMYKEALTVELLEAHQKLVKGQNK
;
A
#
# COMPACT_ATOMS: atom_id res chain seq x y z
N ASP A 1 -0.20 22.47 -9.42
CA ASP A 1 -0.10 23.93 -9.56
C ASP A 1 0.13 24.38 -11.01
N ASN A 2 1.06 23.75 -11.74
CA ASN A 2 1.50 24.15 -13.08
C ASN A 2 0.41 24.04 -14.19
N ASN A 3 -0.70 23.39 -13.89
CA ASN A 3 -1.81 23.14 -14.83
C ASN A 3 -3.10 23.92 -14.44
N GLY A 4 -2.96 25.08 -13.82
CA GLY A 4 -4.07 26.00 -13.55
C GLY A 4 -4.80 25.78 -12.22
N PHE A 5 -4.28 24.96 -11.30
CA PHE A 5 -4.88 24.71 -9.99
C PHE A 5 -4.12 25.34 -8.81
N LYS A 6 -3.16 26.24 -9.07
CA LYS A 6 -2.41 26.90 -8.00
C LYS A 6 -3.34 27.69 -7.08
N GLY A 7 -3.35 27.31 -5.79
CA GLY A 7 -4.22 27.94 -4.79
C GLY A 7 -5.71 27.61 -4.91
N ALA A 8 -6.09 26.67 -5.80
CA ALA A 8 -7.47 26.30 -6.09
C ALA A 8 -7.91 24.97 -5.44
N TYR A 9 -7.09 24.39 -4.55
CA TYR A 9 -7.43 23.15 -3.85
C TYR A 9 -6.87 23.14 -2.43
N LEU A 10 -7.52 22.36 -1.58
CA LEU A 10 -7.06 21.97 -0.25
C LEU A 10 -6.78 20.49 -0.26
N MET A 11 -5.70 20.07 0.37
CA MET A 11 -5.33 18.66 0.49
C MET A 11 -5.27 18.24 1.95
N GLN A 12 -5.92 17.11 2.25
CA GLN A 12 -5.83 16.44 3.53
C GLN A 12 -5.23 15.05 3.32
N SER A 13 -4.44 14.57 4.27
CA SER A 13 -3.80 13.25 4.22
C SER A 13 -4.22 12.43 5.43
N PHE A 14 -4.60 11.18 5.18
CA PHE A 14 -5.07 10.23 6.18
C PHE A 14 -4.37 8.88 5.98
N GLY A 15 -4.35 8.07 7.02
CA GLY A 15 -4.10 6.63 6.87
C GLY A 15 -5.23 5.96 6.08
N THR A 16 -4.93 4.86 5.38
CA THR A 16 -5.93 4.18 4.52
C THR A 16 -7.19 3.78 5.28
N SER A 17 -7.03 3.17 6.45
CA SER A 17 -8.18 2.76 7.29
C SER A 17 -8.97 3.94 7.84
N GLU A 18 -8.29 5.03 8.20
CA GLU A 18 -8.91 6.25 8.68
C GLU A 18 -9.75 6.92 7.58
N LEU A 19 -9.18 7.07 6.37
CA LEU A 19 -9.92 7.61 5.23
C LEU A 19 -11.10 6.70 4.85
N GLY A 20 -10.89 5.38 4.83
CA GLY A 20 -11.96 4.41 4.58
C GLY A 20 -13.11 4.55 5.57
N GLY A 21 -12.81 4.68 6.87
CA GLY A 21 -13.79 4.92 7.92
C GLY A 21 -14.53 6.25 7.74
N LYS A 22 -13.82 7.33 7.42
CA LYS A 22 -14.41 8.64 7.15
C LYS A 22 -15.37 8.60 5.95
N ILE A 23 -14.96 8.00 4.84
CA ILE A 23 -15.82 7.83 3.65
C ILE A 23 -17.05 6.99 4.01
N ALA A 24 -16.89 5.90 4.76
CA ALA A 24 -18.01 5.05 5.16
C ALA A 24 -19.03 5.79 6.06
N ALA A 25 -18.57 6.67 6.94
CA ALA A 25 -19.42 7.44 7.84
C ALA A 25 -20.12 8.61 7.14
N GLU A 26 -19.44 9.35 6.29
CA GLU A 26 -19.93 10.59 5.68
C GLU A 26 -20.59 10.36 4.30
N GLY A 27 -20.24 9.28 3.59
CA GLY A 27 -20.77 8.97 2.27
C GLY A 27 -20.58 10.13 1.30
N LYS A 28 -21.61 10.43 0.50
CA LYS A 28 -21.62 11.55 -0.47
C LYS A 28 -21.55 12.94 0.19
N ASN A 29 -21.76 13.02 1.50
CA ASN A 29 -21.66 14.28 2.25
C ASN A 29 -20.19 14.60 2.68
N ILE A 30 -19.25 13.73 2.37
CA ILE A 30 -17.83 14.00 2.64
C ILE A 30 -17.42 15.34 2.01
N GLU A 31 -16.64 16.13 2.74
CA GLU A 31 -16.20 17.45 2.25
C GLU A 31 -15.37 17.35 0.96
N ALA A 32 -14.57 16.30 0.82
CA ALA A 32 -13.70 16.08 -0.33
C ALA A 32 -14.49 15.93 -1.64
N ASP A 33 -14.04 16.60 -2.70
CA ASP A 33 -14.55 16.44 -4.07
C ASP A 33 -13.84 15.30 -4.82
N LEU A 34 -12.56 15.06 -4.47
CA LEU A 34 -11.71 14.01 -4.97
C LEU A 34 -11.17 13.17 -3.83
N VAL A 35 -11.09 11.87 -4.02
CA VAL A 35 -10.43 10.96 -3.09
C VAL A 35 -9.41 10.10 -3.82
N THR A 36 -8.30 9.81 -3.15
CA THR A 36 -7.32 8.80 -3.58
C THR A 36 -7.20 7.77 -2.47
N ILE A 37 -7.52 6.53 -2.78
CA ILE A 37 -7.50 5.41 -1.82
C ILE A 37 -7.36 4.10 -2.59
N SER A 38 -7.05 3.02 -1.89
CA SER A 38 -6.97 1.68 -2.48
C SER A 38 -8.27 1.29 -3.21
N THR A 39 -8.12 0.68 -4.38
CA THR A 39 -9.24 0.39 -5.30
C THR A 39 -10.35 -0.45 -4.66
N TYR A 40 -10.01 -1.38 -3.76
CA TYR A 40 -11.01 -2.21 -3.07
C TYR A 40 -11.97 -1.40 -2.17
N TYR A 41 -11.53 -0.25 -1.62
CA TYR A 41 -12.42 0.68 -0.93
C TYR A 41 -13.34 1.39 -1.92
N LEU A 42 -12.79 1.87 -3.04
CA LEU A 42 -13.59 2.54 -4.08
C LEU A 42 -14.68 1.60 -4.62
N ASP A 43 -14.32 0.35 -4.90
CA ASP A 43 -15.26 -0.66 -5.39
C ASP A 43 -16.36 -0.96 -4.36
N SER A 44 -16.00 -1.07 -3.09
CA SER A 44 -16.96 -1.29 -2.00
C SER A 44 -17.94 -0.12 -1.86
N PHE A 45 -17.45 1.12 -1.85
CA PHE A 45 -18.30 2.30 -1.71
C PHE A 45 -19.15 2.53 -2.95
N GLN A 46 -18.63 2.25 -4.13
CA GLN A 46 -19.43 2.33 -5.36
C GLN A 46 -20.57 1.31 -5.37
N LYS A 47 -20.28 0.07 -4.98
CA LYS A 47 -21.29 -1.00 -4.90
C LYS A 47 -22.38 -0.69 -3.88
N LYS A 48 -22.00 -0.14 -2.71
CA LYS A 48 -22.94 0.14 -1.61
C LYS A 48 -23.77 1.41 -1.83
N ASN A 49 -23.15 2.46 -2.31
CA ASN A 49 -23.72 3.81 -2.26
C ASN A 49 -23.69 4.55 -3.61
N GLN A 50 -23.20 3.94 -4.69
CA GLN A 50 -22.99 4.62 -5.99
C GLN A 50 -22.27 5.97 -5.79
N MET A 51 -21.19 5.94 -5.03
CA MET A 51 -20.57 7.11 -4.44
C MET A 51 -19.80 7.99 -5.42
N PHE A 52 -19.37 7.43 -6.54
CA PHE A 52 -18.45 8.11 -7.46
C PHE A 52 -19.08 8.31 -8.82
N GLN A 53 -18.76 9.43 -9.44
CA GLN A 53 -19.12 9.70 -10.83
C GLN A 53 -18.26 8.87 -11.78
N ASN A 54 -18.82 8.53 -12.93
CA ASN A 54 -18.01 8.08 -14.05
C ASN A 54 -17.06 9.20 -14.48
N LEU A 55 -15.81 8.86 -14.78
CA LEU A 55 -14.83 9.81 -15.27
C LEU A 55 -15.24 10.31 -16.68
N THR A 56 -15.06 11.59 -16.92
CA THR A 56 -15.39 12.24 -18.21
C THR A 56 -14.24 12.19 -19.21
N PHE A 57 -13.10 11.66 -18.81
CA PHE A 57 -11.91 11.49 -19.65
C PHE A 57 -11.55 10.01 -19.81
N LYS A 58 -10.86 9.71 -20.90
CA LYS A 58 -10.39 8.35 -21.19
C LYS A 58 -8.98 8.13 -20.66
N THR A 59 -8.74 6.92 -20.19
CA THR A 59 -7.42 6.42 -19.80
C THR A 59 -7.14 5.12 -20.54
N ASP A 60 -5.87 4.72 -20.65
CA ASP A 60 -5.46 3.45 -21.26
C ASP A 60 -4.65 2.62 -20.26
N PRO A 61 -5.30 2.08 -19.20
CA PRO A 61 -4.63 1.29 -18.19
C PRO A 61 -4.18 -0.06 -18.75
N ILE A 62 -3.11 -0.62 -18.18
CA ILE A 62 -2.61 -1.96 -18.53
C ILE A 62 -3.67 -3.02 -18.24
N ASN A 63 -4.29 -2.93 -17.05
CA ASN A 63 -5.38 -3.80 -16.65
C ASN A 63 -6.72 -3.05 -16.76
N PRO A 64 -7.80 -3.69 -17.22
CA PRO A 64 -9.12 -3.06 -17.28
C PRO A 64 -9.55 -2.49 -15.92
N THR A 65 -10.10 -1.29 -15.93
CA THR A 65 -10.61 -0.60 -14.74
C THR A 65 -12.07 -0.18 -14.94
N PRO A 66 -12.85 -0.07 -13.87
CA PRO A 66 -14.19 0.54 -13.94
C PRO A 66 -14.12 1.99 -14.40
N SER A 67 -15.26 2.53 -14.83
CA SER A 67 -15.35 3.91 -15.34
C SER A 67 -15.32 4.99 -14.26
N TYR A 68 -15.46 4.64 -12.98
CA TYR A 68 -15.58 5.60 -11.87
C TYR A 68 -14.26 5.87 -11.14
N TYR A 69 -13.14 5.31 -11.58
CA TYR A 69 -11.83 5.70 -11.09
C TYR A 69 -10.72 5.55 -12.12
N ALA A 70 -9.59 6.20 -11.89
CA ALA A 70 -8.35 6.00 -12.63
C ALA A 70 -7.22 5.61 -11.69
N PRO A 71 -6.44 4.54 -11.95
CA PRO A 71 -5.29 4.17 -11.16
C PRO A 71 -4.28 5.33 -11.05
N ILE A 72 -3.78 5.59 -9.84
CA ILE A 72 -2.84 6.69 -9.59
C ILE A 72 -1.45 6.19 -9.20
N LEU A 73 -1.38 5.16 -8.35
CA LEU A 73 -0.13 4.52 -7.95
C LEU A 73 -0.32 3.04 -7.61
N GLY A 74 0.78 2.31 -7.61
CA GLY A 74 0.85 0.93 -7.16
C GLY A 74 1.88 0.77 -6.04
N ASN A 75 1.54 -0.02 -5.05
CA ASN A 75 2.40 -0.33 -3.91
C ASN A 75 2.71 -1.82 -3.92
N THR A 76 4.00 -2.16 -3.96
CA THR A 76 4.48 -3.55 -3.91
C THR A 76 5.16 -3.81 -2.58
N GLY A 77 4.79 -4.91 -1.92
CA GLY A 77 5.39 -5.32 -0.66
C GLY A 77 6.72 -6.05 -0.86
N ALA A 78 7.68 -5.78 0.03
CA ALA A 78 8.94 -6.52 0.13
C ALA A 78 9.50 -6.46 1.55
N LEU A 79 10.42 -7.38 1.82
CA LEU A 79 11.32 -7.26 2.97
C LEU A 79 12.44 -6.27 2.65
N PHE A 80 12.98 -5.63 3.67
CA PHE A 80 14.19 -4.84 3.57
C PHE A 80 15.03 -4.97 4.83
N VAL A 81 16.31 -4.74 4.69
CA VAL A 81 17.29 -4.87 5.77
C VAL A 81 18.17 -3.63 5.84
N ASN A 82 18.57 -3.24 7.05
CA ASN A 82 19.73 -2.39 7.26
C ASN A 82 20.94 -3.32 7.38
N THR A 83 21.77 -3.32 6.35
CA THR A 83 22.89 -4.27 6.22
C THR A 83 23.94 -4.09 7.31
N GLN A 84 24.12 -2.88 7.83
CA GLN A 84 25.03 -2.59 8.91
C GLN A 84 24.48 -3.13 10.23
N VAL A 85 23.24 -2.76 10.60
CA VAL A 85 22.60 -3.23 11.84
C VAL A 85 22.44 -4.74 11.86
N LEU A 86 22.10 -5.34 10.71
CA LEU A 86 21.99 -6.81 10.58
C LEU A 86 23.30 -7.50 10.93
N LYS A 87 24.42 -6.97 10.40
CA LYS A 87 25.75 -7.48 10.68
C LYS A 87 26.16 -7.29 12.14
N GLU A 88 25.93 -6.11 12.70
CA GLU A 88 26.25 -5.79 14.11
C GLU A 88 25.45 -6.65 15.09
N SER A 89 24.20 -6.96 14.74
CA SER A 89 23.33 -7.83 15.54
C SER A 89 23.61 -9.33 15.35
N GLY A 90 24.47 -9.70 14.40
CA GLY A 90 24.76 -11.11 14.10
C GLY A 90 23.57 -11.88 13.53
N LEU A 91 22.57 -11.19 12.98
CA LEU A 91 21.35 -11.80 12.45
C LEU A 91 21.55 -12.24 10.99
N PRO A 92 21.00 -13.39 10.60
CA PRO A 92 20.94 -13.76 9.18
C PRO A 92 19.97 -12.86 8.42
N ALA A 93 20.22 -12.64 7.13
CA ALA A 93 19.23 -12.00 6.27
C ALA A 93 18.04 -12.96 6.05
N PRO A 94 16.78 -12.50 6.25
CA PRO A 94 15.62 -13.34 6.01
C PRO A 94 15.47 -13.62 4.51
N LYS A 95 14.85 -14.75 4.16
CA LYS A 95 14.48 -15.11 2.78
C LYS A 95 12.97 -15.06 2.56
N SER A 96 12.22 -15.23 3.65
CA SER A 96 10.79 -15.28 3.68
C SER A 96 10.22 -14.29 4.69
N ILE A 97 8.97 -13.90 4.53
CA ILE A 97 8.27 -13.12 5.54
C ILE A 97 8.10 -13.95 6.81
N ALA A 98 7.83 -15.24 6.67
CA ALA A 98 7.70 -16.17 7.79
C ALA A 98 8.97 -16.28 8.65
N ASP A 99 10.16 -16.02 8.09
CA ASP A 99 11.40 -15.95 8.88
C ASP A 99 11.30 -14.94 10.02
N LEU A 100 10.56 -13.84 9.84
CA LEU A 100 10.41 -12.79 10.86
C LEU A 100 9.67 -13.27 12.12
N ALA A 101 8.98 -14.41 12.05
CA ALA A 101 8.32 -15.05 13.20
C ALA A 101 9.32 -15.80 14.11
N LYS A 102 10.56 -16.03 13.66
CA LYS A 102 11.56 -16.74 14.44
C LYS A 102 12.02 -15.92 15.65
N PRO A 103 12.32 -16.57 16.78
CA PRO A 103 12.69 -15.86 18.03
C PRO A 103 13.88 -14.93 17.91
N GLU A 104 14.87 -15.26 17.06
CA GLU A 104 16.05 -14.43 16.86
C GLU A 104 15.76 -13.02 16.34
N TYR A 105 14.60 -12.81 15.68
CA TYR A 105 14.19 -11.50 15.18
C TYR A 105 13.42 -10.66 16.18
N ALA A 106 13.11 -11.18 17.38
CA ALA A 106 12.36 -10.46 18.39
C ALA A 106 13.06 -9.15 18.81
N GLY A 107 12.36 -8.02 18.65
CA GLY A 107 12.89 -6.67 18.92
C GLY A 107 13.79 -6.11 17.82
N HIS A 108 14.08 -6.87 16.77
CA HIS A 108 14.95 -6.46 15.65
C HIS A 108 14.21 -6.17 14.36
N ILE A 109 12.88 -6.22 14.38
CA ILE A 109 12.04 -6.01 13.19
C ILE A 109 11.04 -4.88 13.36
N SER A 110 10.67 -4.25 12.25
CA SER A 110 9.53 -3.34 12.19
C SER A 110 8.62 -3.72 11.03
N VAL A 111 7.33 -3.85 11.29
CA VAL A 111 6.31 -4.18 10.30
C VAL A 111 5.06 -3.32 10.50
N PRO A 112 4.26 -3.07 9.44
CA PRO A 112 3.03 -2.33 9.58
C PRO A 112 1.91 -3.21 10.19
N ASP A 113 1.03 -2.60 11.00
CA ASP A 113 -0.16 -3.21 11.59
C ASP A 113 -1.29 -3.29 10.56
N ILE A 114 -1.90 -4.46 10.42
CA ILE A 114 -3.03 -4.70 9.51
C ILE A 114 -4.25 -3.85 9.85
N MET A 115 -4.37 -3.39 11.09
CA MET A 115 -5.49 -2.54 11.50
C MET A 115 -5.38 -1.10 11.00
N GLY A 116 -4.15 -0.63 10.71
CA GLY A 116 -3.89 0.75 10.32
C GLY A 116 -3.44 0.93 8.88
N SER A 117 -2.79 -0.07 8.30
CA SER A 117 -2.04 0.06 7.05
C SER A 117 -2.40 -0.98 5.99
N SER A 118 -2.76 -0.53 4.79
CA SER A 118 -2.92 -1.40 3.61
C SER A 118 -1.62 -2.12 3.22
N THR A 119 -0.46 -1.57 3.56
CA THR A 119 0.84 -2.23 3.32
C THR A 119 0.97 -3.51 4.16
N SER A 120 0.42 -3.55 5.37
CA SER A 120 0.39 -4.78 6.15
C SER A 120 -0.46 -5.85 5.47
N TRP A 121 -1.50 -5.46 4.76
CA TRP A 121 -2.30 -6.45 4.02
C TRP A 121 -1.54 -7.10 2.88
N LEU A 122 -0.53 -6.44 2.30
CA LEU A 122 0.41 -7.08 1.34
C LEU A 122 1.19 -8.20 2.01
N MET A 123 1.68 -7.98 3.22
CA MET A 123 2.34 -9.01 4.03
C MET A 123 1.40 -10.16 4.37
N THR A 124 0.20 -9.83 4.83
CA THR A 124 -0.83 -10.80 5.18
C THR A 124 -1.23 -11.67 3.99
N GLN A 125 -1.50 -11.07 2.83
CA GLN A 125 -1.81 -11.82 1.60
C GLN A 125 -0.70 -12.80 1.24
N ALA A 126 0.57 -12.37 1.34
CA ALA A 126 1.72 -13.21 1.02
C ALA A 126 1.79 -14.43 1.94
N VAL A 127 1.72 -14.21 3.25
CA VAL A 127 1.81 -15.28 4.26
C VAL A 127 0.60 -16.22 4.18
N LEU A 128 -0.64 -15.69 4.10
CA LEU A 128 -1.83 -16.52 3.99
C LEU A 128 -1.85 -17.33 2.68
N SER A 129 -1.34 -16.76 1.59
CA SER A 129 -1.23 -17.52 0.32
C SER A 129 -0.24 -18.66 0.38
N ALA A 130 0.85 -18.52 1.15
CA ALA A 130 1.90 -19.52 1.26
C ALA A 130 1.56 -20.62 2.27
N GLU A 131 0.97 -20.28 3.41
CA GLU A 131 0.78 -21.18 4.56
C GLU A 131 -0.68 -21.58 4.81
N GLY A 132 -1.64 -20.94 4.12
CA GLY A 132 -3.07 -21.05 4.41
C GLY A 132 -3.49 -20.13 5.59
N GLU A 133 -4.81 -20.01 5.78
CA GLU A 133 -5.36 -19.02 6.70
C GLU A 133 -4.98 -19.27 8.17
N GLU A 134 -5.13 -20.51 8.64
CA GLU A 134 -4.91 -20.83 10.05
C GLU A 134 -3.42 -20.68 10.44
N GLN A 135 -2.52 -21.31 9.69
CA GLN A 135 -1.09 -21.25 9.98
C GLN A 135 -0.55 -19.84 9.71
N GLY A 136 -0.92 -19.23 8.59
CA GLY A 136 -0.48 -17.90 8.24
C GLY A 136 -0.90 -16.84 9.26
N ALA A 137 -2.10 -16.95 9.84
CA ALA A 137 -2.53 -16.03 10.91
C ALA A 137 -1.66 -16.18 12.17
N LYS A 138 -1.29 -17.41 12.55
CA LYS A 138 -0.35 -17.67 13.67
C LYS A 138 1.04 -17.07 13.38
N THR A 139 1.51 -17.23 12.15
CA THR A 139 2.79 -16.67 11.70
C THR A 139 2.78 -15.14 11.79
N ILE A 140 1.71 -14.49 11.30
CA ILE A 140 1.59 -13.03 11.38
C ILE A 140 1.54 -12.55 12.82
N ALA A 141 0.75 -13.20 13.69
CA ALA A 141 0.70 -12.87 15.11
C ALA A 141 2.08 -12.99 15.79
N ALA A 142 2.87 -14.01 15.44
CA ALA A 142 4.25 -14.15 15.93
C ALA A 142 5.18 -13.03 15.41
N ILE A 143 5.02 -12.61 14.15
CA ILE A 143 5.74 -11.47 13.59
C ILE A 143 5.37 -10.18 14.33
N GLU A 144 4.09 -9.91 14.54
CA GLU A 144 3.63 -8.74 15.30
C GLU A 144 4.17 -8.73 16.73
N LYS A 145 4.18 -9.89 17.39
CA LYS A 145 4.79 -10.08 18.71
C LYS A 145 6.28 -9.77 18.69
N ASN A 146 7.02 -10.25 17.70
CA ASN A 146 8.45 -9.98 17.54
C ASN A 146 8.74 -8.49 17.26
N ALA A 147 7.86 -7.82 16.54
CA ALA A 147 7.95 -6.38 16.29
C ALA A 147 7.70 -5.55 17.55
N GLY A 148 6.78 -5.97 18.41
CA GLY A 148 6.50 -5.31 19.69
C GLY A 148 6.24 -3.81 19.52
N ALA A 149 7.10 -2.96 20.10
CA ALA A 149 7.00 -1.50 20.01
C ALA A 149 7.26 -0.93 18.60
N HIS A 150 7.76 -1.75 17.68
CA HIS A 150 8.02 -1.39 16.27
C HIS A 150 6.91 -1.88 15.33
N LEU A 151 5.73 -2.20 15.87
CA LEU A 151 4.52 -2.42 15.09
C LEU A 151 3.93 -1.06 14.70
N GLU A 152 3.90 -0.76 13.40
CA GLU A 152 3.70 0.58 12.89
C GLU A 152 2.31 0.79 12.26
N LYS A 153 1.71 1.95 12.45
CA LYS A 153 0.38 2.28 11.87
C LYS A 153 0.44 2.69 10.39
N SER A 154 1.62 2.90 9.84
CA SER A 154 1.85 3.39 8.48
C SER A 154 2.79 2.48 7.72
N GLY A 155 2.51 2.23 6.44
CA GLY A 155 3.35 1.40 5.56
C GLY A 155 4.74 1.94 5.28
N SER A 156 4.97 3.24 5.46
CA SER A 156 6.28 3.88 5.29
C SER A 156 7.09 3.99 6.58
N ALA A 157 6.50 3.71 7.73
CA ALA A 157 7.17 3.85 9.03
C ALA A 157 8.26 2.80 9.28
N PRO A 158 8.10 1.50 8.90
CA PRO A 158 9.14 0.52 9.10
C PRO A 158 10.50 0.92 8.50
N LEU A 159 10.52 1.43 7.28
CA LEU A 159 11.77 1.86 6.66
C LEU A 159 12.41 3.06 7.38
N LYS A 160 11.62 3.95 7.99
CA LYS A 160 12.17 5.04 8.83
C LYS A 160 12.93 4.48 10.03
N LYS A 161 12.41 3.42 10.66
CA LYS A 161 13.08 2.72 11.77
C LYS A 161 14.39 2.08 11.34
N LEU A 162 14.42 1.46 10.15
CA LEU A 162 15.65 0.91 9.61
C LEU A 162 16.68 1.99 9.29
N ARG A 163 16.27 3.12 8.68
CA ARG A 163 17.18 4.24 8.40
C ARG A 163 17.79 4.84 9.67
N ALA A 164 17.03 4.86 10.75
CA ALA A 164 17.49 5.31 12.06
C ALA A 164 18.39 4.28 12.78
N GLY A 165 18.54 3.06 12.25
CA GLY A 165 19.29 1.99 12.90
C GLY A 165 18.61 1.39 14.13
N GLU A 166 17.30 1.65 14.32
CA GLU A 166 16.54 1.13 15.47
C GLU A 166 16.22 -0.36 15.33
N VAL A 167 16.09 -0.86 14.11
CA VAL A 167 15.82 -2.26 13.77
C VAL A 167 16.65 -2.72 12.58
N ALA A 168 16.89 -4.01 12.48
CA ALA A 168 17.70 -4.62 11.43
C ALA A 168 16.89 -4.98 10.18
N VAL A 169 15.62 -5.38 10.35
CA VAL A 169 14.76 -5.92 9.28
C VAL A 169 13.40 -5.26 9.32
N GLY A 170 12.74 -5.15 8.17
CA GLY A 170 11.37 -4.66 8.08
C GLY A 170 10.62 -5.20 6.87
N PHE A 171 9.30 -5.00 6.90
CA PHE A 171 8.44 -5.19 5.74
C PHE A 171 7.76 -3.86 5.40
N GLY A 172 7.68 -3.56 4.10
CA GLY A 172 7.01 -2.33 3.65
C GLY A 172 7.04 -2.17 2.14
N LEU A 173 7.13 -0.92 1.69
CA LEU A 173 7.04 -0.55 0.28
C LEU A 173 8.39 -0.74 -0.42
N ARG A 174 8.47 -1.71 -1.31
CA ARG A 174 9.67 -2.14 -2.02
C ARG A 174 10.44 -0.98 -2.66
N HIS A 175 9.74 -0.10 -3.38
CA HIS A 175 10.35 1.02 -4.10
C HIS A 175 11.13 1.99 -3.20
N GLN A 176 10.74 2.12 -1.92
CA GLN A 176 11.44 2.99 -0.98
C GLN A 176 12.81 2.43 -0.62
N ALA A 177 12.92 1.10 -0.42
CA ALA A 177 14.21 0.46 -0.17
C ALA A 177 15.09 0.45 -1.42
N VAL A 178 14.53 0.26 -2.61
CA VAL A 178 15.25 0.40 -3.89
C VAL A 178 15.86 1.80 -4.01
N ALA A 179 15.08 2.84 -3.71
CA ALA A 179 15.55 4.22 -3.76
C ALA A 179 16.66 4.52 -2.74
N ASP A 180 16.57 3.95 -1.54
CA ASP A 180 17.58 4.13 -0.50
C ASP A 180 18.90 3.43 -0.86
N LYS A 181 18.83 2.21 -1.38
CA LYS A 181 19.98 1.49 -1.90
C LYS A 181 20.68 2.27 -3.01
N ALA A 182 19.91 2.83 -3.94
CA ALA A 182 20.44 3.65 -5.03
C ALA A 182 21.15 4.93 -4.55
N LYS A 183 20.76 5.46 -3.39
CA LYS A 183 21.41 6.60 -2.72
C LYS A 183 22.63 6.21 -1.89
N GLY A 184 22.99 4.93 -1.84
CA GLY A 184 24.14 4.43 -1.07
C GLY A 184 23.89 4.31 0.44
N LEU A 185 22.63 4.32 0.88
CA LEU A 185 22.30 4.02 2.28
C LEU A 185 22.53 2.52 2.56
N PRO A 186 22.83 2.13 3.81
CA PRO A 186 23.03 0.73 4.19
C PRO A 186 21.69 -0.05 4.22
N ILE A 187 20.87 0.17 3.22
CA ILE A 187 19.54 -0.45 3.06
C ILE A 187 19.58 -1.35 1.82
N ASP A 188 19.08 -2.56 1.96
CA ASP A 188 18.83 -3.47 0.85
C ASP A 188 17.40 -4.00 0.90
N TYR A 189 16.89 -4.51 -0.22
CA TYR A 189 15.57 -5.11 -0.32
C TYR A 189 15.69 -6.59 -0.67
N ILE A 190 14.69 -7.35 -0.22
CA ILE A 190 14.60 -8.79 -0.44
C ILE A 190 13.19 -9.08 -0.94
N ASP A 191 13.10 -9.65 -2.13
CA ASP A 191 11.84 -10.16 -2.66
C ASP A 191 11.53 -11.51 -1.99
N PRO A 192 10.49 -11.61 -1.15
CA PRO A 192 10.30 -12.77 -0.29
C PRO A 192 9.85 -14.00 -1.08
N THR A 193 10.13 -15.18 -0.57
CA THR A 193 9.75 -16.46 -1.20
C THR A 193 8.24 -16.63 -1.32
N GLU A 194 7.45 -16.06 -0.42
CA GLU A 194 5.99 -16.05 -0.48
C GLU A 194 5.47 -15.26 -1.66
N GLY A 195 6.24 -14.28 -2.13
CA GLY A 195 5.94 -13.44 -3.29
C GLY A 195 5.73 -11.97 -2.95
N ASN A 196 5.84 -11.16 -4.01
CA ASN A 196 5.59 -9.72 -3.95
C ASN A 196 4.13 -9.45 -4.34
N PHE A 197 3.29 -9.17 -3.36
CA PHE A 197 1.90 -8.77 -3.58
C PHE A 197 1.82 -7.28 -3.83
N GLN A 198 0.79 -6.85 -4.56
CA GLN A 198 0.60 -5.47 -4.97
C GLN A 198 -0.82 -4.99 -4.65
N LEU A 199 -0.91 -3.73 -4.23
CA LEU A 199 -2.16 -2.99 -4.13
C LEU A 199 -2.09 -1.76 -5.04
N GLN A 200 -3.22 -1.41 -5.65
CA GLN A 200 -3.37 -0.19 -6.42
C GLN A 200 -4.19 0.82 -5.63
N GLU A 201 -3.81 2.09 -5.76
CA GLU A 201 -4.63 3.22 -5.38
C GLU A 201 -5.11 3.93 -6.63
N ALA A 202 -6.30 4.47 -6.56
CA ALA A 202 -6.91 5.17 -7.68
C ALA A 202 -7.55 6.48 -7.21
N ILE A 203 -7.75 7.38 -8.16
CA ILE A 203 -8.44 8.65 -7.96
C ILE A 203 -9.89 8.52 -8.41
N ALA A 204 -10.82 9.01 -7.59
CA ALA A 204 -12.25 9.01 -7.87
C ALA A 204 -12.88 10.36 -7.52
N VAL A 205 -13.89 10.75 -8.29
CA VAL A 205 -14.69 11.97 -8.08
C VAL A 205 -15.93 11.62 -7.28
N VAL A 206 -16.12 12.28 -6.14
CA VAL A 206 -17.31 12.07 -5.30
C VAL A 206 -18.53 12.65 -6.00
N ASP A 207 -19.57 11.82 -6.14
CA ASP A 207 -20.84 12.22 -6.73
C ASP A 207 -21.75 12.90 -5.68
N LYS A 208 -21.84 14.21 -5.75
CA LYS A 208 -22.70 15.04 -4.88
C LYS A 208 -23.97 15.53 -5.62
N GLY A 209 -24.34 14.85 -6.72
CA GLY A 209 -25.44 15.27 -7.59
C GLY A 209 -25.19 16.66 -8.17
N ASP A 210 -26.19 17.54 -8.10
CA ASP A 210 -26.09 18.91 -8.63
C ASP A 210 -25.03 19.78 -7.92
N LYS A 211 -24.54 19.33 -6.76
CA LYS A 211 -23.48 20.01 -5.99
C LYS A 211 -22.08 19.48 -6.29
N THR A 212 -21.96 18.53 -7.21
CA THR A 212 -20.63 18.00 -7.57
C THR A 212 -19.79 19.11 -8.18
N ASN A 213 -18.58 19.30 -7.65
CA ASN A 213 -17.64 20.30 -8.12
C ASN A 213 -17.18 19.96 -9.55
N PRO A 214 -17.51 20.79 -10.58
CA PRO A 214 -17.13 20.49 -11.95
C PRO A 214 -15.62 20.48 -12.19
N ASN A 215 -14.84 21.15 -11.33
CA ASN A 215 -13.38 21.16 -11.43
C ASN A 215 -12.75 19.85 -10.92
N ALA A 216 -13.48 19.02 -10.21
CA ALA A 216 -12.96 17.74 -9.71
C ALA A 216 -12.58 16.78 -10.84
N GLN A 217 -13.43 16.66 -11.88
CA GLN A 217 -13.14 15.86 -13.08
C GLN A 217 -11.88 16.38 -13.80
N LYS A 218 -11.80 17.70 -13.99
CA LYS A 218 -10.66 18.35 -14.65
C LYS A 218 -9.36 18.15 -13.84
N MET A 219 -9.44 18.22 -12.51
CA MET A 219 -8.27 17.98 -11.64
C MET A 219 -7.84 16.51 -11.72
N ALA A 220 -8.77 15.55 -11.67
CA ALA A 220 -8.48 14.13 -11.81
C ALA A 220 -7.80 13.84 -13.16
N GLU A 221 -8.34 14.37 -14.27
CA GLU A 221 -7.73 14.27 -15.60
C GLU A 221 -6.31 14.84 -15.64
N THR A 222 -6.12 16.03 -15.06
CA THR A 222 -4.82 16.71 -14.99
C THR A 222 -3.79 15.88 -14.23
N ILE A 223 -4.17 15.29 -13.10
CA ILE A 223 -3.29 14.43 -12.30
C ILE A 223 -2.88 13.20 -13.11
N ILE A 224 -3.80 12.56 -13.81
CA ILE A 224 -3.48 11.38 -14.62
C ILE A 224 -2.64 11.75 -15.84
N LYS A 225 -3.02 12.78 -16.60
CA LYS A 225 -2.31 13.14 -17.85
C LYS A 225 -0.95 13.77 -17.63
N HIS A 226 -0.77 14.55 -16.57
CA HIS A 226 0.43 15.34 -16.34
C HIS A 226 1.20 14.94 -15.08
N GLY A 227 0.54 14.25 -14.13
CA GLY A 227 1.16 13.84 -12.87
C GLY A 227 1.82 12.47 -12.91
N ARG A 228 1.35 11.56 -13.79
CA ARG A 228 1.85 10.17 -13.80
C ARG A 228 3.36 10.05 -14.01
N THR A 229 3.95 10.85 -14.90
CA THR A 229 5.41 10.85 -15.14
C THR A 229 6.19 11.19 -13.87
N GLU A 230 5.70 12.13 -13.07
CA GLU A 230 6.32 12.46 -11.77
C GLU A 230 6.04 11.37 -10.73
N LEU A 231 4.81 10.86 -10.68
CA LEU A 231 4.45 9.78 -9.75
C LEU A 231 5.27 8.51 -9.99
N LEU A 232 5.60 8.17 -11.24
CA LEU A 232 6.46 7.03 -11.57
C LEU A 232 7.87 7.13 -10.98
N LYS A 233 8.38 8.34 -10.71
CA LYS A 233 9.68 8.52 -10.06
C LYS A 233 9.65 8.11 -8.58
N TYR A 234 8.50 8.28 -7.93
CA TYR A 234 8.31 7.98 -6.51
C TYR A 234 7.63 6.64 -6.26
N TYR A 235 6.73 6.25 -7.17
CA TYR A 235 5.97 5.00 -7.15
C TYR A 235 6.16 4.27 -8.49
N PRO A 236 7.31 3.64 -8.70
CA PRO A 236 7.72 3.08 -9.98
C PRO A 236 7.02 1.75 -10.28
N VAL A 237 5.70 1.82 -10.46
CA VAL A 237 4.84 0.74 -10.93
C VAL A 237 4.11 1.24 -12.17
N ALA A 238 4.32 0.57 -13.30
CA ALA A 238 3.62 0.89 -14.54
C ALA A 238 2.14 0.50 -14.41
N LEU A 239 1.25 1.45 -14.68
CA LEU A 239 -0.20 1.29 -14.61
C LEU A 239 -0.88 1.55 -15.95
N TYR A 240 -0.24 2.29 -16.84
CA TYR A 240 -0.75 2.68 -18.14
C TYR A 240 0.13 2.16 -19.26
N LYS A 241 -0.45 1.85 -20.42
CA LYS A 241 0.29 1.41 -21.60
C LYS A 241 1.32 2.45 -21.98
N GLY A 242 2.52 1.99 -22.33
CA GLY A 242 3.65 2.86 -22.66
C GLY A 242 4.48 3.33 -21.48
N GLU A 243 4.03 3.17 -20.22
CA GLU A 243 4.86 3.43 -19.06
C GLU A 243 5.94 2.35 -18.90
N THR A 244 7.15 2.79 -18.55
CA THR A 244 8.29 1.90 -18.31
C THR A 244 8.89 2.19 -16.94
N VAL A 245 9.39 1.14 -16.28
CA VAL A 245 10.10 1.24 -15.01
C VAL A 245 11.43 0.50 -15.12
N SER A 246 12.43 0.93 -14.35
CA SER A 246 13.74 0.29 -14.34
C SER A 246 13.65 -1.17 -13.84
N ALA A 247 14.66 -1.97 -14.20
CA ALA A 247 14.69 -3.40 -13.84
C ALA A 247 14.67 -3.59 -12.30
N GLU A 248 15.37 -2.74 -11.56
CA GLU A 248 15.46 -2.80 -10.09
C GLU A 248 14.10 -2.59 -9.42
N ASN A 249 13.20 -1.87 -10.06
CA ASN A 249 11.84 -1.63 -9.55
C ASN A 249 10.86 -2.76 -9.89
N LYS A 250 11.25 -3.72 -10.72
CA LYS A 250 10.43 -4.90 -11.00
C LYS A 250 10.65 -5.94 -9.90
N PRO A 251 9.58 -6.38 -9.21
CA PRO A 251 9.73 -7.43 -8.20
C PRO A 251 10.12 -8.75 -8.87
N ALA A 252 10.93 -9.56 -8.18
CA ALA A 252 11.37 -10.85 -8.69
C ALA A 252 10.26 -11.92 -8.64
N ASN A 253 9.35 -11.82 -7.65
CA ASN A 253 8.32 -12.81 -7.37
C ASN A 253 6.91 -12.18 -7.35
N PRO A 254 6.43 -11.52 -8.44
CA PRO A 254 5.13 -10.88 -8.43
C PRO A 254 4.02 -11.92 -8.30
N LYS A 255 3.09 -11.68 -7.36
CA LYS A 255 1.92 -12.53 -7.13
C LYS A 255 0.66 -11.69 -6.92
N MET A 256 -0.47 -12.31 -7.22
CA MET A 256 -1.80 -11.79 -6.91
C MET A 256 -2.48 -12.70 -5.88
N TYR A 257 -3.30 -12.12 -5.03
CA TYR A 257 -4.12 -12.93 -4.14
C TYR A 257 -5.17 -13.70 -4.95
N LYS A 258 -5.50 -14.91 -4.50
CA LYS A 258 -6.42 -15.83 -5.21
C LYS A 258 -7.85 -15.29 -5.34
N GLU A 259 -8.26 -14.43 -4.40
CA GLU A 259 -9.58 -13.83 -4.34
C GLU A 259 -9.51 -12.35 -4.69
N ALA A 260 -10.62 -11.79 -5.18
CA ALA A 260 -10.75 -10.36 -5.38
C ALA A 260 -10.60 -9.62 -4.04
N LEU A 261 -9.78 -8.58 -4.02
CA LEU A 261 -9.58 -7.77 -2.82
C LEU A 261 -10.83 -6.93 -2.56
N THR A 262 -11.43 -7.10 -1.38
CA THR A 262 -12.62 -6.38 -0.92
C THR A 262 -12.43 -5.91 0.52
N VAL A 263 -13.25 -4.99 0.96
CA VAL A 263 -13.25 -4.53 2.37
C VAL A 263 -13.65 -5.70 3.29
N GLU A 264 -14.61 -6.53 2.87
CA GLU A 264 -15.06 -7.69 3.63
C GLU A 264 -13.93 -8.72 3.81
N LEU A 265 -13.12 -8.96 2.77
CA LEU A 265 -11.95 -9.85 2.86
C LEU A 265 -10.88 -9.25 3.80
N LEU A 266 -10.62 -7.95 3.71
CA LEU A 266 -9.71 -7.27 4.63
C LEU A 266 -10.18 -7.44 6.09
N GLU A 267 -11.46 -7.19 6.36
CA GLU A 267 -12.04 -7.33 7.70
C GLU A 267 -11.97 -8.78 8.21
N ALA A 268 -12.17 -9.77 7.32
CA ALA A 268 -12.01 -11.17 7.66
C ALA A 268 -10.57 -11.51 8.06
N HIS A 269 -9.59 -11.03 7.29
CA HIS A 269 -8.17 -11.22 7.60
C HIS A 269 -7.77 -10.49 8.89
N GLN A 270 -8.27 -9.28 9.14
CA GLN A 270 -8.06 -8.54 10.39
C GLN A 270 -8.56 -9.32 11.59
N LYS A 271 -9.78 -9.87 11.51
CA LYS A 271 -10.36 -10.72 12.57
C LYS A 271 -9.56 -11.99 12.80
N LEU A 272 -9.12 -12.62 11.71
CA LEU A 272 -8.33 -13.84 11.75
C LEU A 272 -6.98 -13.63 12.46
N VAL A 273 -6.24 -12.58 12.12
CA VAL A 273 -4.95 -12.25 12.74
C VAL A 273 -5.16 -11.84 14.20
N LYS A 274 -6.12 -10.97 14.51
CA LYS A 274 -6.42 -10.56 15.91
C LYS A 274 -6.90 -11.70 16.79
N GLY A 275 -7.57 -12.68 16.22
CA GLY A 275 -8.01 -13.88 16.95
C GLY A 275 -6.84 -14.70 17.50
N GLN A 276 -5.64 -14.60 16.93
CA GLN A 276 -4.44 -15.31 17.39
C GLN A 276 -3.71 -14.55 18.53
N ASN A 277 -3.99 -13.28 18.72
CA ASN A 277 -3.34 -12.43 19.74
C ASN A 277 -4.07 -12.45 21.11
N LYS A 278 -5.02 -13.35 21.28
CA LYS A 278 -5.70 -13.62 22.57
C LYS A 278 -5.05 -14.83 23.24
#